data_cb06facc302006922596c7692d71d955
#
_entry.id   cb06facc302006922596c7692d71d955
#
_cell.length_a   1.000
_cell.length_b   1.000
_cell.length_c   1.000
_cell.angle_alpha   90.00
_cell.angle_beta   90.00
_cell.angle_gamma   90.00
#
_symmetry.space_group_name_H-M   'P 1'
#
loop_
_entity.id
_entity.type
_entity.pdbx_description
1 polymer ?
#
loop_
_entity_poly.entity_id
_entity_poly.type
_entity_poly.pdbx_seq_one_letter_code
_entity_poly.pdbx_strand_id
1 'polypeptide(L)'
;MKFFLFMLLLCFHAGSSAAMITTIKPFANEVTRGIEQPQQLLADGISAHDYALRPSERLRIQQAELVIWVGNSHETFLRALLKDNTKHLSLETLSTSKRLTWRNLETNLSQANTLDSHLWLSPDNAIALAYAIADARGKQRPKDAAKYQQNALLLLKT
;
A
#
# COMPACT_ATOMS: atom_id res chain seq x y z
N MET A 1 32.49 -34.32 -40.15
CA MET A 1 32.23 -32.94 -39.68
C MET A 1 30.97 -32.96 -38.83
N LYS A 2 31.12 -32.89 -37.50
CA LYS A 2 29.97 -32.85 -36.54
C LYS A 2 29.76 -31.43 -36.14
N PHE A 3 28.65 -30.83 -36.58
CA PHE A 3 28.21 -29.50 -36.12
C PHE A 3 27.60 -29.61 -34.71
N PHE A 4 28.30 -29.06 -33.72
CA PHE A 4 27.77 -28.87 -32.38
C PHE A 4 26.91 -27.58 -32.38
N LEU A 5 25.61 -27.76 -32.36
CA LEU A 5 24.65 -26.66 -32.20
C LEU A 5 24.62 -26.26 -30.72
N PHE A 6 25.30 -25.16 -30.39
CA PHE A 6 25.30 -24.59 -29.04
C PHE A 6 24.00 -23.80 -28.86
N MET A 7 22.99 -24.43 -28.22
CA MET A 7 21.72 -23.79 -27.89
C MET A 7 21.94 -22.90 -26.68
N LEU A 8 22.08 -21.59 -26.93
CA LEU A 8 22.19 -20.56 -25.91
C LEU A 8 20.85 -20.44 -25.19
N LEU A 9 20.73 -21.04 -24.00
CA LEU A 9 19.58 -20.90 -23.11
C LEU A 9 19.63 -19.47 -22.54
N LEU A 10 18.91 -18.52 -23.16
CA LEU A 10 18.63 -17.21 -22.60
C LEU A 10 17.71 -17.42 -21.39
N CYS A 11 18.31 -17.52 -20.20
CA CYS A 11 17.59 -17.34 -18.95
C CYS A 11 17.03 -15.91 -18.92
N PHE A 12 15.80 -15.75 -19.36
CA PHE A 12 15.01 -14.57 -19.03
C PHE A 12 14.85 -14.57 -17.51
N HIS A 13 15.73 -13.89 -16.82
CA HIS A 13 15.44 -13.41 -15.48
C HIS A 13 14.29 -12.43 -15.64
N ALA A 14 13.06 -12.91 -15.45
CA ALA A 14 11.94 -12.05 -15.15
C ALA A 14 12.35 -11.30 -13.89
N GLY A 15 12.89 -10.09 -14.06
CA GLY A 15 13.16 -9.17 -12.98
C GLY A 15 11.87 -9.10 -12.20
N SER A 16 11.90 -9.55 -10.93
CA SER A 16 10.79 -9.39 -10.00
C SER A 16 10.55 -7.89 -9.92
N SER A 17 9.64 -7.38 -10.74
CA SER A 17 9.20 -6.01 -10.62
C SER A 17 8.64 -5.91 -9.20
N ALA A 18 9.18 -5.00 -8.42
CA ALA A 18 8.78 -4.79 -7.03
C ALA A 18 7.34 -4.26 -7.07
N ALA A 19 6.40 -5.20 -7.04
CA ALA A 19 5.02 -4.94 -7.37
C ALA A 19 4.43 -3.85 -6.48
N MET A 20 3.98 -4.18 -5.31
CA MET A 20 3.30 -3.27 -4.41
C MET A 20 3.90 -3.38 -3.02
N ILE A 21 4.23 -2.25 -2.40
CA ILE A 21 4.69 -2.18 -1.01
C ILE A 21 3.60 -1.51 -0.18
N THR A 22 3.34 -2.01 1.02
CA THR A 22 2.32 -1.45 1.90
C THR A 22 2.73 -1.48 3.37
N THR A 23 2.28 -0.48 4.12
CA THR A 23 2.28 -0.47 5.58
C THR A 23 0.97 -1.03 6.15
N ILE A 24 -0.08 -1.11 5.33
CA ILE A 24 -1.43 -1.54 5.70
C ILE A 24 -1.79 -2.85 4.97
N LYS A 25 -0.99 -3.89 5.20
CA LYS A 25 -1.04 -5.17 4.49
C LYS A 25 -2.42 -5.85 4.43
N PRO A 26 -3.25 -5.90 5.49
CA PRO A 26 -4.53 -6.60 5.43
C PRO A 26 -5.42 -6.12 4.27
N PHE A 27 -5.59 -4.81 4.10
CA PHE A 27 -6.43 -4.25 3.03
C PHE A 27 -5.84 -4.50 1.64
N ALA A 28 -4.53 -4.33 1.50
CA ALA A 28 -3.84 -4.59 0.24
C ALA A 28 -3.98 -6.07 -0.17
N ASN A 29 -3.80 -7.01 0.77
CA ASN A 29 -3.94 -8.44 0.51
C ASN A 29 -5.34 -8.82 0.03
N GLU A 30 -6.38 -8.27 0.67
CA GLU A 30 -7.76 -8.59 0.28
C GLU A 30 -8.08 -8.11 -1.13
N VAL A 31 -7.70 -6.89 -1.48
CA VAL A 31 -7.94 -6.34 -2.83
C VAL A 31 -7.14 -7.08 -3.90
N THR A 32 -5.94 -7.54 -3.58
CA THR A 32 -5.06 -8.22 -4.55
C THR A 32 -5.15 -9.73 -4.53
N ARG A 33 -6.05 -10.29 -3.70
CA ARG A 33 -6.21 -11.73 -3.50
C ARG A 33 -6.42 -12.49 -4.83
N GLY A 34 -5.57 -13.49 -5.06
CA GLY A 34 -5.59 -14.33 -6.25
C GLY A 34 -4.98 -13.66 -7.50
N ILE A 35 -4.35 -12.47 -7.37
CA ILE A 35 -3.69 -11.77 -8.48
C ILE A 35 -2.21 -11.56 -8.16
N GLU A 36 -1.90 -10.96 -7.03
CA GLU A 36 -0.53 -10.64 -6.59
C GLU A 36 -0.44 -10.59 -5.07
N GLN A 37 0.79 -10.60 -4.54
CA GLN A 37 1.04 -10.48 -3.11
C GLN A 37 1.75 -9.16 -2.80
N PRO A 38 1.12 -8.23 -2.06
CA PRO A 38 1.77 -7.02 -1.58
C PRO A 38 2.92 -7.35 -0.63
N GLN A 39 4.02 -6.63 -0.80
CA GLN A 39 5.14 -6.72 0.13
C GLN A 39 4.88 -5.81 1.34
N GLN A 40 4.95 -6.35 2.53
CA GLN A 40 4.89 -5.57 3.75
C GLN A 40 6.19 -4.80 3.95
N LEU A 41 6.08 -3.51 4.27
CA LEU A 41 7.24 -2.67 4.54
C LEU A 41 7.76 -2.89 5.97
N LEU A 42 6.85 -2.82 6.94
CA LEU A 42 7.17 -3.00 8.35
C LEU A 42 6.85 -4.43 8.77
N ALA A 43 7.75 -5.08 9.50
CA ALA A 43 7.47 -6.38 10.09
C ALA A 43 6.35 -6.26 11.15
N ASP A 44 5.66 -7.38 11.41
CA ASP A 44 4.59 -7.42 12.41
C ASP A 44 5.13 -7.00 13.79
N GLY A 45 4.35 -6.19 14.49
CA GLY A 45 4.71 -5.66 15.81
C GLY A 45 5.64 -4.44 15.80
N ILE A 46 6.10 -3.99 14.65
CA ILE A 46 6.91 -2.77 14.53
C ILE A 46 6.00 -1.54 14.46
N SER A 47 6.25 -0.58 15.37
CA SER A 47 5.56 0.71 15.37
C SER A 47 6.03 1.59 14.19
N ALA A 48 5.06 2.17 13.47
CA ALA A 48 5.34 3.12 12.41
C ALA A 48 5.75 4.51 12.94
N HIS A 49 5.46 4.82 14.20
CA HIS A 49 5.69 6.18 14.73
C HIS A 49 7.17 6.53 14.89
N ASP A 50 7.99 5.55 15.28
CA ASP A 50 9.41 5.77 15.59
C ASP A 50 10.34 4.96 14.68
N TYR A 51 9.85 4.61 13.48
CA TYR A 51 10.61 3.78 12.56
C TYR A 51 11.63 4.57 11.75
N ALA A 52 12.84 4.01 11.61
CA ALA A 52 13.88 4.53 10.72
C ALA A 52 14.12 3.55 9.57
N LEU A 53 13.97 4.02 8.32
CA LEU A 53 14.17 3.19 7.12
C LEU A 53 15.63 2.73 6.99
N ARG A 54 15.81 1.45 6.77
CA ARG A 54 17.08 0.87 6.35
C ARG A 54 17.37 1.22 4.88
N PRO A 55 18.64 1.28 4.45
CA PRO A 55 18.97 1.55 3.06
C PRO A 55 18.31 0.62 2.05
N SER A 56 18.22 -0.67 2.36
CA SER A 56 17.55 -1.68 1.52
C SER A 56 16.05 -1.45 1.38
N GLU A 57 15.38 -0.97 2.43
CA GLU A 57 13.95 -0.65 2.40
C GLU A 57 13.68 0.59 1.58
N ARG A 58 14.55 1.60 1.70
CA ARG A 58 14.50 2.80 0.86
C ARG A 58 14.60 2.44 -0.62
N LEU A 59 15.53 1.57 -0.99
CA LEU A 59 15.69 1.10 -2.36
C LEU A 59 14.44 0.35 -2.86
N ARG A 60 13.88 -0.53 -2.03
CA ARG A 60 12.63 -1.24 -2.36
C ARG A 60 11.48 -0.28 -2.63
N ILE A 61 11.31 0.76 -1.80
CA ILE A 61 10.26 1.77 -1.98
C ILE A 61 10.46 2.54 -3.30
N GLN A 62 11.69 2.93 -3.63
CA GLN A 62 11.99 3.62 -4.88
C GLN A 62 11.70 2.77 -6.13
N GLN A 63 11.88 1.45 -6.04
CA GLN A 63 11.63 0.51 -7.12
C GLN A 63 10.17 0.04 -7.20
N ALA A 64 9.35 0.31 -6.20
CA ALA A 64 7.97 -0.13 -6.15
C ALA A 64 7.14 0.47 -7.30
N GLU A 65 6.20 -0.31 -7.83
CA GLU A 65 5.18 0.17 -8.78
C GLU A 65 4.11 1.00 -8.09
N LEU A 66 3.81 0.66 -6.83
CA LEU A 66 2.85 1.37 -6.00
C LEU A 66 3.24 1.21 -4.52
N VAL A 67 3.25 2.32 -3.79
CA VAL A 67 3.40 2.34 -2.33
C VAL A 67 2.06 2.72 -1.71
N ILE A 68 1.53 1.89 -0.82
CA ILE A 68 0.29 2.14 -0.10
C ILE A 68 0.63 2.38 1.36
N TRP A 69 0.20 3.51 1.90
CA TRP A 69 0.49 3.95 3.26
C TRP A 69 -0.66 4.77 3.86
N VAL A 70 -0.65 4.96 5.17
CA VAL A 70 -1.66 5.81 5.83
C VAL A 70 -1.45 7.27 5.45
N GLY A 71 -0.25 7.79 5.65
CA GLY A 71 0.05 9.16 5.31
C GLY A 71 1.09 9.82 6.20
N ASN A 72 1.26 11.12 5.98
CA ASN A 72 2.28 11.94 6.66
C ASN A 72 2.12 11.99 8.18
N SER A 73 0.92 11.84 8.69
CA SER A 73 0.62 11.89 10.13
C SER A 73 0.96 10.58 10.85
N HIS A 74 1.06 9.46 10.12
CA HIS A 74 1.33 8.14 10.69
C HIS A 74 2.75 7.67 10.40
N GLU A 75 3.14 7.57 9.12
CA GLU A 75 4.48 7.14 8.70
C GLU A 75 5.36 8.34 8.35
N THR A 76 5.75 9.11 9.37
CA THR A 76 6.56 10.34 9.20
C THR A 76 7.88 10.08 8.46
N PHE A 77 8.45 8.88 8.60
CA PHE A 77 9.69 8.44 7.95
C PHE A 77 9.56 8.28 6.42
N LEU A 78 8.36 8.14 5.88
CA LEU A 78 8.10 8.06 4.43
C LEU A 78 7.91 9.43 3.79
N ARG A 79 7.60 10.47 4.56
CA ARG A 79 7.25 11.81 4.07
C ARG A 79 8.25 12.36 3.05
N ALA A 80 9.53 12.37 3.40
CA ALA A 80 10.56 12.91 2.52
C ALA A 80 10.77 12.07 1.26
N LEU A 81 10.60 10.75 1.36
CA LEU A 81 10.82 9.83 0.26
C LEU A 81 9.67 9.84 -0.75
N LEU A 82 8.44 10.06 -0.29
CA LEU A 82 7.23 10.01 -1.12
C LEU A 82 6.74 11.39 -1.56
N LYS A 83 7.32 12.48 -1.07
CA LYS A 83 6.88 13.86 -1.38
C LYS A 83 6.74 14.12 -2.89
N ASP A 84 7.73 13.69 -3.67
CA ASP A 84 7.78 13.91 -5.13
C ASP A 84 7.53 12.61 -5.93
N ASN A 85 7.13 11.55 -5.25
CA ASN A 85 6.86 10.26 -5.87
C ASN A 85 5.38 10.16 -6.27
N THR A 86 5.10 10.00 -7.55
CA THR A 86 3.73 9.84 -8.06
C THR A 86 3.18 8.41 -7.95
N LYS A 87 4.01 7.47 -7.53
CA LYS A 87 3.65 6.04 -7.43
C LYS A 87 3.24 5.66 -6.00
N HIS A 88 2.49 6.52 -5.33
CA HIS A 88 1.98 6.19 -4.00
C HIS A 88 0.49 6.50 -3.84
N LEU A 89 -0.14 5.80 -2.91
CA LEU A 89 -1.51 5.98 -2.48
C LEU A 89 -1.50 6.22 -0.96
N SER A 90 -1.96 7.38 -0.54
CA SER A 90 -2.07 7.75 0.87
C SER A 90 -3.53 7.79 1.29
N LEU A 91 -3.89 7.04 2.34
CA LEU A 91 -5.24 7.08 2.91
C LEU A 91 -5.58 8.48 3.43
N GLU A 92 -4.61 9.17 4.03
CA GLU A 92 -4.79 10.52 4.57
C GLU A 92 -5.19 11.55 3.50
N THR A 93 -4.77 11.35 2.25
CA THR A 93 -5.04 12.29 1.15
C THR A 93 -6.20 11.89 0.25
N LEU A 94 -6.83 10.73 0.48
CA LEU A 94 -8.03 10.36 -0.27
C LEU A 94 -9.16 11.35 0.04
N SER A 95 -9.79 11.88 -1.00
CA SER A 95 -10.91 12.84 -0.87
C SER A 95 -12.13 12.25 -0.14
N THR A 96 -12.24 10.92 -0.16
CA THR A 96 -13.32 10.16 0.49
C THR A 96 -13.00 9.75 1.92
N SER A 97 -11.76 9.92 2.40
CA SER A 97 -11.41 9.53 3.75
C SER A 97 -11.97 10.48 4.79
N LYS A 98 -12.51 9.92 5.88
CA LYS A 98 -12.97 10.68 7.03
C LYS A 98 -11.79 10.99 7.94
N ARG A 99 -11.58 12.27 8.24
CA ARG A 99 -10.58 12.69 9.22
C ARG A 99 -11.16 12.54 10.62
N LEU A 100 -10.50 11.73 11.43
CA LEU A 100 -10.86 11.51 12.82
C LEU A 100 -10.01 12.40 13.72
N THR A 101 -10.58 12.87 14.79
CA THR A 101 -9.87 13.65 15.80
C THR A 101 -9.59 12.79 17.02
N TRP A 102 -8.54 13.13 17.77
CA TRP A 102 -8.29 12.51 19.06
C TRP A 102 -9.48 12.76 20.00
N ARG A 103 -9.74 11.80 20.88
CA ARG A 103 -10.73 11.93 21.94
C ARG A 103 -10.04 12.04 23.29
N ASN A 104 -10.57 12.90 24.13
CA ASN A 104 -10.16 12.95 25.53
C ASN A 104 -10.63 11.65 26.21
N LEU A 105 -9.73 10.96 26.93
CA LEU A 105 -10.04 9.65 27.53
C LEU A 105 -11.06 9.73 28.67
N GLU A 106 -11.13 10.88 29.39
CA GLU A 106 -12.02 11.06 30.52
C GLU A 106 -13.41 11.52 30.09
N THR A 107 -13.47 12.51 29.17
CA THR A 107 -14.73 13.13 28.75
C THR A 107 -15.32 12.55 27.48
N ASN A 108 -14.55 11.74 26.75
CA ASN A 108 -14.87 11.22 25.42
C ASN A 108 -15.19 12.30 24.37
N LEU A 109 -14.83 13.55 24.65
CA LEU A 109 -15.02 14.64 23.70
C LEU A 109 -13.92 14.71 22.67
N SER A 110 -14.30 15.07 21.45
CA SER A 110 -13.37 15.31 20.32
C SER A 110 -12.45 16.48 20.62
N GLN A 111 -11.17 16.33 20.38
CA GLN A 111 -10.19 17.41 20.53
C GLN A 111 -10.01 18.13 19.19
N ALA A 112 -10.47 19.38 19.12
CA ALA A 112 -10.35 20.19 17.92
C ALA A 112 -8.89 20.34 17.47
N ASN A 113 -8.66 20.45 16.16
CA ASN A 113 -7.35 20.62 15.52
C ASN A 113 -6.35 19.48 15.75
N THR A 114 -6.83 18.29 16.15
CA THR A 114 -6.02 17.08 16.22
C THR A 114 -6.37 16.14 15.07
N LEU A 115 -5.45 15.25 14.71
CA LEU A 115 -5.71 14.17 13.76
C LEU A 115 -5.31 12.84 14.40
N ASP A 116 -6.27 11.94 14.52
CA ASP A 116 -5.97 10.55 14.84
C ASP A 116 -5.42 9.88 13.58
N SER A 117 -4.15 9.57 13.59
CA SER A 117 -3.46 8.97 12.44
C SER A 117 -3.86 7.52 12.16
N HIS A 118 -4.63 6.86 13.05
CA HIS A 118 -5.11 5.50 12.88
C HIS A 118 -6.34 5.42 11.96
N LEU A 119 -6.29 6.14 10.84
CA LEU A 119 -7.40 6.32 9.91
C LEU A 119 -8.02 5.02 9.39
N TRP A 120 -7.21 3.96 9.25
CA TRP A 120 -7.67 2.65 8.75
C TRP A 120 -8.58 1.90 9.72
N LEU A 121 -8.67 2.32 10.98
CA LEU A 121 -9.60 1.72 11.96
C LEU A 121 -11.05 2.12 11.70
N SER A 122 -11.29 3.17 10.91
CA SER A 122 -12.64 3.52 10.45
C SER A 122 -13.06 2.59 9.30
N PRO A 123 -14.22 1.90 9.41
CA PRO A 123 -14.75 1.07 8.31
C PRO A 123 -14.91 1.85 7.00
N ASP A 124 -15.40 3.08 7.06
CA ASP A 124 -15.55 3.93 5.86
C ASP A 124 -14.21 4.21 5.18
N ASN A 125 -13.16 4.48 5.96
CA ASN A 125 -11.82 4.70 5.44
C ASN A 125 -11.20 3.43 4.88
N ALA A 126 -11.45 2.28 5.51
CA ALA A 126 -11.02 0.98 5.00
C ALA A 126 -11.64 0.67 3.63
N ILE A 127 -12.93 0.95 3.48
CA ILE A 127 -13.66 0.84 2.22
C ILE A 127 -13.09 1.77 1.15
N ALA A 128 -12.91 3.06 1.50
CA ALA A 128 -12.34 4.06 0.59
C ALA A 128 -10.94 3.64 0.11
N LEU A 129 -10.11 3.12 1.02
CA LEU A 129 -8.79 2.60 0.69
C LEU A 129 -8.86 1.41 -0.26
N ALA A 130 -9.75 0.46 0.00
CA ALA A 130 -9.90 -0.74 -0.84
C ALA A 130 -10.27 -0.37 -2.29
N TYR A 131 -11.22 0.53 -2.49
CA TYR A 131 -11.56 1.03 -3.82
C TYR A 131 -10.42 1.80 -4.48
N ALA A 132 -9.71 2.64 -3.73
CA ALA A 132 -8.58 3.38 -4.26
C ALA A 132 -7.43 2.45 -4.69
N ILE A 133 -7.16 1.37 -3.94
CA ILE A 133 -6.20 0.33 -4.34
C ILE A 133 -6.65 -0.37 -5.62
N ALA A 134 -7.94 -0.78 -5.69
CA ALA A 134 -8.49 -1.46 -6.86
C ALA A 134 -8.42 -0.59 -8.13
N ASP A 135 -8.71 0.71 -8.01
CA ASP A 135 -8.61 1.67 -9.12
C ASP A 135 -7.16 1.88 -9.56
N ALA A 136 -6.26 2.13 -8.61
CA ALA A 136 -4.83 2.34 -8.89
C ALA A 136 -4.21 1.11 -9.58
N ARG A 137 -4.46 -0.10 -9.03
CA ARG A 137 -3.93 -1.33 -9.64
C ARG A 137 -4.63 -1.69 -10.94
N GLY A 138 -5.93 -1.45 -11.06
CA GLY A 138 -6.66 -1.66 -12.29
C GLY A 138 -6.13 -0.81 -13.46
N LYS A 139 -5.72 0.44 -13.19
CA LYS A 139 -5.05 1.31 -14.18
C LYS A 139 -3.68 0.78 -14.58
N GLN A 140 -2.89 0.28 -13.63
CA GLN A 140 -1.57 -0.29 -13.89
C GLN A 140 -1.63 -1.67 -14.55
N ARG A 141 -2.67 -2.46 -14.24
CA ARG A 141 -2.89 -3.83 -14.72
C ARG A 141 -4.31 -4.02 -15.28
N PRO A 142 -4.62 -3.47 -16.46
CA PRO A 142 -5.99 -3.45 -17.00
C PRO A 142 -6.62 -4.83 -17.16
N LYS A 143 -5.82 -5.87 -17.41
CA LYS A 143 -6.31 -7.27 -17.52
C LYS A 143 -6.94 -7.78 -16.23
N ASP A 144 -6.48 -7.30 -15.09
CA ASP A 144 -6.90 -7.73 -13.76
C ASP A 144 -7.88 -6.74 -13.11
N ALA A 145 -8.23 -5.62 -13.78
CA ALA A 145 -9.02 -4.54 -13.23
C ALA A 145 -10.36 -5.00 -12.64
N ALA A 146 -11.09 -5.84 -13.37
CA ALA A 146 -12.37 -6.37 -12.91
C ALA A 146 -12.23 -7.21 -11.63
N LYS A 147 -11.13 -7.95 -11.50
CA LYS A 147 -10.87 -8.80 -10.33
C LYS A 147 -10.51 -7.97 -9.10
N TYR A 148 -9.70 -6.90 -9.25
CA TYR A 148 -9.43 -5.96 -8.17
C TYR A 148 -10.72 -5.32 -7.65
N GLN A 149 -11.61 -4.86 -8.55
CA GLN A 149 -12.89 -4.27 -8.17
C GLN A 149 -13.80 -5.28 -7.45
N GLN A 150 -13.87 -6.52 -7.95
CA GLN A 150 -14.63 -7.57 -7.30
C GLN A 150 -14.13 -7.85 -5.88
N ASN A 151 -12.81 -7.91 -5.69
CA ASN A 151 -12.21 -8.15 -4.38
C ASN A 151 -12.50 -6.99 -3.42
N ALA A 152 -12.41 -5.74 -3.87
CA ALA A 152 -12.75 -4.56 -3.07
C ALA A 152 -14.22 -4.59 -2.62
N LEU A 153 -15.15 -4.98 -3.51
CA LEU A 153 -16.58 -5.15 -3.18
C LEU A 153 -16.85 -6.22 -2.12
N LEU A 154 -16.03 -7.27 -2.04
CA LEU A 154 -16.20 -8.33 -1.04
C LEU A 154 -15.90 -7.85 0.37
N LEU A 155 -15.00 -6.85 0.54
CA LEU A 155 -14.73 -6.23 1.84
C LEU A 155 -15.94 -5.51 2.44
N LEU A 156 -16.93 -5.13 1.62
CA LEU A 156 -18.17 -4.51 2.10
C LEU A 156 -19.14 -5.51 2.75
N LYS A 157 -18.92 -6.80 2.56
CA LYS A 157 -19.85 -7.85 2.97
C LYS A 157 -19.39 -8.61 4.23
N THR A 158 -18.18 -8.28 4.71
CA THR A 158 -17.60 -8.84 5.95
C THR A 158 -17.74 -7.87 7.10
#